data_c039d766a878367c4322968a00fdcf29
#
_entry.id   c039d766a878367c4322968a00fdcf29
#
_cell.length_a   1.000
_cell.length_b   1.000
_cell.length_c   1.000
_cell.angle_alpha   90.00
_cell.angle_beta   90.00
_cell.angle_gamma   90.00
#
_symmetry.space_group_name_H-M   'P 1'
#
loop_
_entity.id
_entity.type
_entity.pdbx_description
1 polymer ?
#
loop_
_entity_poly.entity_id
_entity_poly.type
_entity_poly.pdbx_seq_one_letter_code
_entity_poly.pdbx_strand_id
1 'polypeptide(L)'
;DNIDNNEKATHMHHIFTVSEYPIISATIENIIALTPTQHFNHAHINGKTTEIDYNYQKLCITEKISRIKENFEDINKPNIYNFEDLCYVLNTGFNTNKFDDIKDMDFETILKRVEEMYN
;
A
#
# COMPACT_ATOMS: atom_id res chain seq x y z
N ASP A 1 5.49 6.94 13.77
CA ASP A 1 5.94 6.84 13.86
C ASP A 1 7.15 7.10 14.00
N ASN A 2 7.81 7.52 14.02
CA ASN A 2 8.87 7.92 14.04
C ASN A 2 9.66 7.86 15.09
N ILE A 3 9.93 6.88 15.39
CA ILE A 3 10.72 6.54 16.46
C ILE A 3 12.11 7.06 16.33
N ASP A 4 12.67 6.96 15.18
CA ASP A 4 14.01 7.45 14.92
C ASP A 4 13.97 8.33 13.69
N ASN A 5 14.03 9.63 13.93
CA ASN A 5 13.94 10.61 12.86
C ASN A 5 15.14 10.61 11.93
N ASN A 6 16.24 9.96 12.31
CA ASN A 6 17.43 9.89 11.48
C ASN A 6 17.42 8.69 10.54
N GLU A 7 16.47 7.78 10.75
CA GLU A 7 16.38 6.59 9.93
C GLU A 7 15.66 6.91 8.63
N LYS A 8 16.18 6.40 7.53
CA LYS A 8 15.58 6.62 6.22
C LYS A 8 14.73 5.45 5.80
N ALA A 9 13.67 5.74 5.04
CA ALA A 9 12.76 4.72 4.52
C ALA A 9 13.41 4.07 3.29
N THR A 10 14.22 3.04 3.54
CA THR A 10 14.98 2.37 2.49
C THR A 10 14.55 0.93 2.27
N HIS A 11 13.71 0.37 3.14
CA HIS A 11 13.24 -1.00 2.99
C HIS A 11 11.95 -1.03 2.16
N MET A 12 11.97 -1.80 1.08
CA MET A 12 10.78 -1.98 0.25
C MET A 12 9.92 -3.07 0.87
N HIS A 13 8.70 -2.71 1.25
CA HIS A 13 7.75 -3.63 1.88
C HIS A 13 6.58 -3.87 0.94
N HIS A 14 6.26 -5.14 0.72
CA HIS A 14 5.08 -5.52 -0.06
C HIS A 14 3.85 -5.47 0.85
N ILE A 15 2.88 -4.66 0.49
CA ILE A 15 1.67 -4.49 1.29
C ILE A 15 0.87 -5.79 1.30
N PHE A 16 0.62 -6.36 0.12
CA PHE A 16 0.10 -7.70 -0.03
C PHE A 16 1.30 -8.60 -0.37
N THR A 17 1.52 -9.63 0.43
CA THR A 17 2.79 -10.37 0.44
C THR A 17 3.05 -11.10 -0.87
N VAL A 18 4.33 -11.24 -1.19
CA VAL A 18 4.77 -11.96 -2.39
C VAL A 18 4.31 -13.40 -2.35
N SER A 19 4.37 -14.04 -1.18
CA SER A 19 4.02 -15.46 -1.07
C SER A 19 2.55 -15.72 -1.40
N GLU A 20 1.67 -14.79 -1.05
CA GLU A 20 0.24 -14.96 -1.30
C GLU A 20 -0.21 -14.32 -2.60
N TYR A 21 0.46 -13.26 -3.03
CA TYR A 21 0.03 -12.49 -4.19
C TYR A 21 1.19 -12.21 -5.14
N PRO A 22 1.81 -13.27 -5.68
CA PRO A 22 2.98 -13.07 -6.54
C PRO A 22 2.71 -12.25 -7.79
N ILE A 23 1.46 -12.24 -8.26
CA ILE A 23 1.12 -11.54 -9.48
C ILE A 23 1.26 -10.02 -9.36
N ILE A 24 1.19 -9.47 -8.14
CA ILE A 24 1.36 -8.03 -7.92
C ILE A 24 2.67 -7.73 -7.19
N SER A 25 3.59 -8.67 -7.15
CA SER A 25 4.84 -8.49 -6.40
C SER A 25 5.74 -7.41 -6.99
N ALA A 26 5.66 -7.17 -8.30
CA ALA A 26 6.47 -6.14 -8.96
C ALA A 26 5.68 -4.85 -9.23
N THR A 27 4.45 -4.77 -8.81
CA THR A 27 3.60 -3.60 -9.05
C THR A 27 3.89 -2.55 -7.98
N ILE A 28 4.32 -1.36 -8.40
CA ILE A 28 4.78 -0.35 -7.44
C ILE A 28 3.67 0.13 -6.51
N GLU A 29 2.42 0.03 -6.93
CA GLU A 29 1.29 0.41 -6.09
C GLU A 29 1.13 -0.55 -4.90
N ASN A 30 1.76 -1.70 -4.94
CA ASN A 30 1.77 -2.68 -3.84
C ASN A 30 3.01 -2.57 -2.96
N ILE A 31 3.92 -1.64 -3.24
CA ILE A 31 5.19 -1.56 -2.55
C ILE A 31 5.29 -0.21 -1.84
N ILE A 32 5.65 -0.24 -0.57
CA ILE A 32 5.84 0.98 0.20
C ILE A 32 7.22 0.96 0.85
N ALA A 33 7.89 2.11 0.89
CA ALA A 33 9.19 2.21 1.53
C ALA A 33 9.00 2.44 3.03
N LEU A 34 9.68 1.64 3.82
CA LEU A 34 9.63 1.74 5.28
C LEU A 34 11.04 1.91 5.82
N THR A 35 11.16 2.48 7.01
CA THR A 35 12.44 2.42 7.72
C THR A 35 12.70 0.97 8.13
N PRO A 36 13.97 0.58 8.32
CA PRO A 36 14.26 -0.76 8.80
C PRO A 36 13.52 -1.11 10.08
N THR A 37 13.44 -0.18 11.02
CA THR A 37 12.75 -0.42 12.29
C THR A 37 11.26 -0.66 12.08
N GLN A 38 10.61 0.16 11.25
CA GLN A 38 9.19 -0.02 10.95
C GLN A 38 8.95 -1.37 10.29
N HIS A 39 9.80 -1.74 9.34
CA HIS A 39 9.63 -2.98 8.60
C HIS A 39 9.76 -4.18 9.53
N PHE A 40 10.79 -4.17 10.38
CA PHE A 40 11.01 -5.30 11.28
C PHE A 40 9.96 -5.40 12.38
N ASN A 41 9.63 -4.25 13.00
CA ASN A 41 8.81 -4.27 14.21
C ASN A 41 7.31 -4.30 13.95
N HIS A 42 6.87 -3.83 12.78
CA HIS A 42 5.44 -3.61 12.56
C HIS A 42 4.88 -4.37 11.37
N ALA A 43 5.64 -4.53 10.30
CA ALA A 43 5.13 -5.12 9.08
C ALA A 43 5.09 -6.65 9.13
N HIS A 44 5.92 -7.25 9.98
CA HIS A 44 6.01 -8.71 10.08
C HIS A 44 5.82 -9.12 11.55
N ILE A 45 4.74 -9.82 11.83
CA ILE A 45 4.41 -10.27 13.18
C ILE A 45 5.51 -11.20 13.68
N ASN A 46 6.05 -10.89 14.87
CA ASN A 46 7.09 -11.70 15.51
C ASN A 46 8.32 -11.88 14.63
N GLY A 47 8.57 -10.91 13.74
CA GLY A 47 9.74 -10.96 12.86
C GLY A 47 9.61 -11.94 11.70
N LYS A 48 8.46 -12.56 11.53
CA LYS A 48 8.25 -13.52 10.44
C LYS A 48 7.74 -12.80 9.19
N THR A 49 8.29 -13.14 8.05
CA THR A 49 7.93 -12.50 6.79
C THR A 49 6.62 -13.03 6.21
N THR A 50 6.10 -14.14 6.74
CA THR A 50 4.88 -14.76 6.23
C THR A 50 3.64 -14.42 7.03
N GLU A 51 3.80 -13.78 8.20
CA GLU A 51 2.68 -13.37 9.03
C GLU A 51 2.44 -11.88 8.88
N ILE A 52 1.18 -11.48 8.89
CA ILE A 52 0.78 -10.11 8.61
C ILE A 52 0.04 -9.51 9.78
N ASP A 53 0.45 -8.30 10.15
CA ASP A 53 -0.32 -7.47 11.07
C ASP A 53 -1.33 -6.69 10.22
N TYR A 54 -2.61 -7.11 10.26
CA TYR A 54 -3.62 -6.50 9.41
C TYR A 54 -3.91 -5.05 9.76
N ASN A 55 -3.72 -4.67 11.02
CA ASN A 55 -3.86 -3.25 11.38
C ASN A 55 -2.76 -2.42 10.73
N TYR A 56 -1.54 -2.93 10.73
CA TYR A 56 -0.44 -2.22 10.09
C TYR A 56 -0.56 -2.26 8.57
N GLN A 57 -1.06 -3.35 8.01
CA GLN A 57 -1.33 -3.43 6.58
C GLN A 57 -2.29 -2.33 6.15
N LYS A 58 -3.36 -2.11 6.94
CA LYS A 58 -4.32 -1.06 6.65
C LYS A 58 -3.65 0.31 6.65
N LEU A 59 -2.77 0.56 7.64
CA LEU A 59 -2.04 1.83 7.69
C LEU A 59 -1.16 2.00 6.45
N CYS A 60 -0.47 0.94 6.03
CA CYS A 60 0.39 1.00 4.86
C CYS A 60 -0.39 1.27 3.59
N ILE A 61 -1.54 0.62 3.43
CA ILE A 61 -2.39 0.83 2.25
C ILE A 61 -2.89 2.28 2.23
N THR A 62 -3.39 2.76 3.36
CA THR A 62 -3.90 4.11 3.45
C THR A 62 -2.82 5.14 3.12
N GLU A 63 -1.63 4.93 3.67
CA GLU A 63 -0.52 5.83 3.40
C GLU A 63 -0.10 5.76 1.93
N LYS A 64 -0.04 4.56 1.36
CA LYS A 64 0.34 4.41 -0.04
C LYS A 64 -0.66 5.11 -0.97
N ILE A 65 -1.94 4.97 -0.70
CA ILE A 65 -2.97 5.64 -1.50
C ILE A 65 -2.80 7.16 -1.40
N SER A 66 -2.49 7.67 -0.22
CA SER A 66 -2.24 9.11 -0.05
C SER A 66 -1.04 9.58 -0.85
N ARG A 67 0.03 8.79 -0.86
CA ARG A 67 1.23 9.14 -1.64
C ARG A 67 0.95 9.13 -3.14
N ILE A 68 0.14 8.17 -3.60
CA ILE A 68 -0.24 8.10 -5.01
C ILE A 68 -1.05 9.33 -5.38
N LYS A 69 -2.03 9.70 -4.54
CA LYS A 69 -2.85 10.88 -4.75
C LYS A 69 -1.98 12.13 -4.84
N GLU A 70 -1.05 12.29 -3.89
CA GLU A 70 -0.16 13.44 -3.89
C GLU A 70 0.70 13.52 -5.15
N ASN A 71 1.16 12.37 -5.62
CA ASN A 71 1.97 12.32 -6.84
C ASN A 71 1.16 12.77 -8.05
N PHE A 72 -0.11 12.33 -8.15
CA PHE A 72 -0.95 12.75 -9.25
C PHE A 72 -1.26 14.24 -9.20
N GLU A 73 -1.32 14.83 -8.01
CA GLU A 73 -1.68 16.24 -7.86
C GLU A 73 -0.47 17.18 -7.96
N ASP A 74 0.73 16.65 -7.89
CA ASP A 74 1.95 17.47 -7.91
C ASP A 74 2.39 17.71 -9.34
N ILE A 75 2.11 18.89 -9.86
CA ILE A 75 2.45 19.23 -11.25
C ILE A 75 3.93 19.40 -11.48
N ASN A 76 4.73 19.46 -10.41
CA ASN A 76 6.17 19.65 -10.50
C ASN A 76 6.95 18.33 -10.53
N LYS A 77 6.26 17.20 -10.43
CA LYS A 77 6.89 15.90 -10.41
C LYS A 77 6.29 14.99 -11.48
N PRO A 78 7.10 14.09 -12.04
CA PRO A 78 6.56 13.12 -12.97
C PRO A 78 5.59 12.18 -12.27
N ASN A 79 4.53 11.82 -12.97
CA ASN A 79 3.55 10.88 -12.46
C ASN A 79 4.10 9.47 -12.64
N ILE A 80 4.37 8.78 -11.54
CA ILE A 80 4.99 7.45 -11.57
C ILE A 80 3.98 6.33 -11.28
N TYR A 81 2.75 6.67 -10.91
CA TYR A 81 1.74 5.68 -10.55
C TYR A 81 0.64 5.61 -11.61
N ASN A 82 -0.07 4.48 -11.60
CA ASN A 82 -1.17 4.23 -12.52
C ASN A 82 -2.42 3.89 -11.71
N PHE A 83 -3.51 4.62 -11.97
CA PHE A 83 -4.73 4.45 -11.18
C PHE A 83 -5.35 3.07 -11.37
N GLU A 84 -5.34 2.55 -12.60
CA GLU A 84 -5.89 1.22 -12.87
C GLU A 84 -5.08 0.14 -12.18
N ASP A 85 -3.76 0.31 -12.12
CA ASP A 85 -2.91 -0.63 -11.41
C ASP A 85 -3.17 -0.61 -9.92
N LEU A 86 -3.44 0.57 -9.34
CA LEU A 86 -3.83 0.64 -7.94
C LEU A 86 -5.11 -0.17 -7.70
N CYS A 87 -6.12 0.01 -8.55
CA CYS A 87 -7.36 -0.75 -8.40
C CYS A 87 -7.12 -2.24 -8.57
N TYR A 88 -6.24 -2.63 -9.49
CA TYR A 88 -5.90 -4.03 -9.68
C TYR A 88 -5.22 -4.62 -8.45
N VAL A 89 -4.30 -3.88 -7.84
CA VAL A 89 -3.65 -4.31 -6.60
C VAL A 89 -4.68 -4.53 -5.49
N LEU A 90 -5.60 -3.60 -5.33
CA LEU A 90 -6.60 -3.69 -4.28
C LEU A 90 -7.56 -4.86 -4.52
N ASN A 91 -8.00 -5.04 -5.77
CA ASN A 91 -8.86 -6.17 -6.10
C ASN A 91 -8.15 -7.49 -5.84
N THR A 92 -6.90 -7.59 -6.25
CA THR A 92 -6.13 -8.82 -6.07
C THR A 92 -5.90 -9.10 -4.60
N GLY A 93 -5.42 -8.10 -3.86
CA GLY A 93 -5.07 -8.30 -2.46
C GLY A 93 -6.25 -8.58 -1.57
N PHE A 94 -7.39 -7.96 -1.84
CA PHE A 94 -8.61 -8.19 -1.06
C PHE A 94 -9.46 -9.32 -1.63
N ASN A 95 -9.05 -9.88 -2.76
CA ASN A 95 -9.80 -10.94 -3.44
C ASN A 95 -11.24 -10.50 -3.71
N THR A 96 -11.39 -9.39 -4.41
CA THR A 96 -12.68 -8.76 -4.66
C THR A 96 -12.67 -8.10 -6.03
N ASN A 97 -13.83 -7.66 -6.50
CA ASN A 97 -13.95 -6.84 -7.70
C ASN A 97 -14.53 -5.45 -7.39
N LYS A 98 -14.52 -5.07 -6.12
CA LYS A 98 -15.19 -3.84 -5.68
C LYS A 98 -14.47 -2.58 -6.13
N PHE A 99 -13.27 -2.71 -6.67
CA PHE A 99 -12.51 -1.55 -7.17
C PHE A 99 -12.55 -1.44 -8.69
N ASP A 100 -13.39 -2.25 -9.36
CA ASP A 100 -13.46 -2.26 -10.82
C ASP A 100 -14.13 -1.02 -11.39
N ASP A 101 -15.19 -0.55 -10.74
CA ASP A 101 -16.04 0.49 -11.31
C ASP A 101 -15.80 1.86 -10.68
N ILE A 102 -14.65 2.05 -10.07
CA ILE A 102 -14.33 3.34 -9.46
C ILE A 102 -13.92 4.32 -10.55
N LYS A 103 -14.51 5.50 -10.50
CA LYS A 103 -14.21 6.56 -11.44
C LYS A 103 -12.73 6.94 -11.33
N ASP A 104 -12.12 7.22 -12.48
CA ASP A 104 -10.70 7.57 -12.53
C ASP A 104 -10.38 8.72 -11.57
N MET A 105 -9.33 8.54 -10.77
CA MET A 105 -8.84 9.53 -9.82
C MET A 105 -9.76 9.78 -8.63
N ASP A 106 -10.76 8.94 -8.42
CA ASP A 106 -11.66 9.08 -7.27
C ASP A 106 -11.06 8.41 -6.04
N PHE A 107 -10.06 9.05 -5.46
CA PHE A 107 -9.36 8.51 -4.29
C PHE A 107 -10.24 8.45 -3.04
N GLU A 108 -11.23 9.33 -2.96
CA GLU A 108 -12.13 9.33 -1.82
C GLU A 108 -12.92 8.03 -1.75
N THR A 109 -13.44 7.58 -2.90
CA THR A 109 -14.16 6.32 -2.95
C THR A 109 -13.23 5.14 -2.68
N ILE A 110 -12.00 5.20 -3.20
CA ILE A 110 -10.99 4.17 -2.94
C ILE A 110 -10.76 4.02 -1.44
N LEU A 111 -10.51 5.12 -0.75
CA LEU A 111 -10.22 5.09 0.69
C LEU A 111 -11.42 4.58 1.48
N LYS A 112 -12.62 4.97 1.09
CA LYS A 112 -13.82 4.50 1.76
C LYS A 112 -13.98 2.99 1.63
N ARG A 113 -13.77 2.45 0.44
CA ARG A 113 -13.89 1.00 0.22
C ARG A 113 -12.79 0.22 0.92
N VAL A 114 -11.57 0.77 0.97
CA VAL A 114 -10.50 0.15 1.75
C VAL A 114 -10.90 0.06 3.21
N GLU A 115 -11.47 1.13 3.76
CA GLU A 115 -11.92 1.13 5.14
C GLU A 115 -12.94 0.01 5.37
N GLU A 116 -13.87 -0.17 4.43
CA GLU A 116 -14.90 -1.20 4.54
C GLU A 116 -14.31 -2.61 4.49
N MET A 117 -13.22 -2.80 3.75
CA MET A 117 -12.60 -4.12 3.63
C MET A 117 -11.99 -4.61 4.94
N TYR A 118 -11.67 -3.70 5.86
CA TYR A 118 -11.06 -4.05 7.15
C TYR A 118 -12.06 -4.07 8.31
N ASN A 119 -13.32 -3.80 8.05
CA ASN A 119 -14.34 -3.82 9.11
C ASN A 119 -15.06 -5.16 9.23
#